data_431a1aeae8f91e568f20f847618c3ec7
#
_entry.id   431a1aeae8f91e568f20f847618c3ec7
#
_cell.length_a   1.000
_cell.length_b   1.000
_cell.length_c   1.000
_cell.angle_alpha   90.00
_cell.angle_beta   90.00
_cell.angle_gamma   90.00
#
_symmetry.space_group_name_H-M   'P 1'
#
loop_
_entity.id
_entity.type
_entity.pdbx_description
1 polymer ?
#
loop_
_entity_poly.entity_id
_entity_poly.type
_entity_poly.pdbx_seq_one_letter_code
_entity_poly.pdbx_strand_id
1 'polypeptide(L)'
;MLSQPAARTFDVRAYGASGDGRTLDTDAINRAIEAAAAAGGGTVWFSSGAYASYSIHLKSNVGLYLDHGATILAADPPAEGTPGGYDAPEPNPWDNYQDFGHCHWHNSLIWGEGLTNISITGPGRIFGKGLSRGYGRKDPLPGEPRPPLPAAPPSDKGIAKTPFGYPNPEDTLAAGTGNKAIALKNCRNVIFRDFTIYYGGHFAILATGVDNWVCDGLTIDTNRDGIDFDCCQNVRVANCTVNSPNDDGICLKSSFALGYNRLTQNVTITGCQVSGYDEGSLLDGTCRRTPRAYGGPTGRIKFGTEANGGFKNITIANCVFDYCSGLALEEVDGGWMEDVTVTGLTMRDIVNAPIFIRLGARLRGPNHPPVGVARRITIANVVASNVAPAHGILIVGIPGSRIEDVSLSNILIEYRGGGTKEEAARAVPEEEKEYPEPGRFGTISSWGLFARHVKNLSLDHVELRTQKEDFRPAINLDDVVGADFDHVKAVPAAGVPTVVLKNVDGFVAHNCPGLPDTRRDRPVADEKL
;
A
#
# COMPACT_ATOMS: atom_id res chain seq x y z
N MET A 1 48.86 2.96 -6.50
CA MET A 1 47.61 2.96 -7.27
C MET A 1 47.02 1.55 -7.17
N LEU A 2 45.98 1.35 -6.38
CA LEU A 2 45.26 0.09 -6.39
C LEU A 2 44.47 0.08 -7.71
N SER A 3 44.80 -0.84 -8.62
CA SER A 3 44.04 -1.07 -9.84
C SER A 3 42.59 -1.41 -9.41
N GLN A 4 41.60 -0.60 -9.79
CA GLN A 4 40.21 -1.03 -9.67
C GLN A 4 40.08 -2.38 -10.38
N PRO A 5 39.54 -3.41 -9.72
CA PRO A 5 39.24 -4.65 -10.41
C PRO A 5 38.26 -4.34 -11.54
N ALA A 6 38.53 -4.81 -12.74
CA ALA A 6 37.63 -4.68 -13.87
C ALA A 6 36.24 -5.23 -13.42
N ALA A 7 35.19 -4.46 -13.68
CA ALA A 7 33.82 -4.89 -13.36
C ALA A 7 33.60 -6.25 -14.05
N ARG A 8 33.29 -7.29 -13.25
CA ARG A 8 33.04 -8.64 -13.78
C ARG A 8 31.62 -8.69 -14.28
N THR A 9 31.44 -8.87 -15.58
CA THR A 9 30.15 -9.00 -16.23
C THR A 9 29.96 -10.43 -16.70
N PHE A 10 28.78 -10.99 -16.43
CA PHE A 10 28.36 -12.36 -16.76
C PHE A 10 27.13 -12.26 -17.66
N ASP A 11 27.34 -12.36 -18.99
CA ASP A 11 26.26 -12.32 -19.97
C ASP A 11 25.46 -13.63 -19.89
N VAL A 12 24.16 -13.56 -19.65
CA VAL A 12 23.28 -14.74 -19.57
C VAL A 12 23.32 -15.59 -20.83
N ARG A 13 23.57 -14.98 -22.01
CA ARG A 13 23.70 -15.69 -23.27
C ARG A 13 24.95 -16.55 -23.33
N ALA A 14 26.03 -16.14 -22.70
CA ALA A 14 27.25 -16.95 -22.58
C ALA A 14 27.03 -18.22 -21.74
N TYR A 15 25.96 -18.25 -20.94
CA TYR A 15 25.56 -19.41 -20.15
C TYR A 15 24.42 -20.21 -20.79
N GLY A 16 24.05 -19.85 -22.04
CA GLY A 16 23.10 -20.61 -22.84
C GLY A 16 21.69 -20.03 -22.89
N ALA A 17 21.46 -18.81 -22.39
CA ALA A 17 20.17 -18.16 -22.52
C ALA A 17 19.88 -17.78 -24.01
N SER A 18 18.68 -18.10 -24.49
CA SER A 18 18.23 -17.79 -25.83
C SER A 18 17.74 -16.35 -25.95
N GLY A 19 16.94 -15.90 -24.99
CA GLY A 19 16.31 -14.58 -25.01
C GLY A 19 15.31 -14.39 -26.16
N ASP A 20 14.65 -15.48 -26.61
CA ASP A 20 13.68 -15.50 -27.71
C ASP A 20 12.22 -15.40 -27.25
N GLY A 21 11.98 -15.34 -25.94
CA GLY A 21 10.67 -15.26 -25.30
C GLY A 21 9.86 -16.56 -25.31
N ARG A 22 10.46 -17.68 -25.71
CA ARG A 22 9.83 -19.00 -25.81
C ARG A 22 10.59 -20.10 -25.11
N THR A 23 11.90 -20.13 -25.36
CA THR A 23 12.81 -21.07 -24.70
C THR A 23 12.92 -20.71 -23.22
N LEU A 24 12.82 -21.70 -22.33
CA LEU A 24 13.04 -21.48 -20.90
C LEU A 24 14.54 -21.22 -20.64
N ASP A 25 14.84 -20.02 -20.20
CA ASP A 25 16.19 -19.55 -19.91
C ASP A 25 16.56 -19.68 -18.41
N THR A 26 15.67 -20.22 -17.57
CA THR A 26 15.82 -20.32 -16.11
C THR A 26 17.19 -20.87 -15.70
N ASP A 27 17.57 -22.02 -16.23
CA ASP A 27 18.83 -22.68 -15.88
C ASP A 27 20.05 -21.89 -16.32
N ALA A 28 19.98 -21.25 -17.50
CA ALA A 28 21.04 -20.43 -18.02
C ALA A 28 21.26 -19.16 -17.16
N ILE A 29 20.15 -18.51 -16.77
CA ILE A 29 20.18 -17.34 -15.89
C ILE A 29 20.74 -17.71 -14.53
N ASN A 30 20.26 -18.78 -13.91
CA ASN A 30 20.74 -19.24 -12.60
C ASN A 30 22.23 -19.65 -12.66
N ARG A 31 22.70 -20.30 -13.74
CA ARG A 31 24.14 -20.59 -13.92
C ARG A 31 24.99 -19.31 -14.02
N ALA A 32 24.51 -18.26 -14.69
CA ALA A 32 25.21 -16.99 -14.75
C ALA A 32 25.32 -16.32 -13.35
N ILE A 33 24.26 -16.38 -12.56
CA ILE A 33 24.22 -15.86 -11.18
C ILE A 33 25.17 -16.66 -10.28
N GLU A 34 25.16 -17.99 -10.36
CA GLU A 34 26.06 -18.85 -9.61
C GLU A 34 27.52 -18.60 -9.98
N ALA A 35 27.84 -18.42 -11.26
CA ALA A 35 29.19 -18.08 -11.72
C ALA A 35 29.65 -16.72 -11.17
N ALA A 36 28.78 -15.71 -11.18
CA ALA A 36 29.08 -14.42 -10.59
C ALA A 36 29.34 -14.53 -9.09
N ALA A 37 28.51 -15.27 -8.36
CA ALA A 37 28.68 -15.49 -6.92
C ALA A 37 29.97 -16.25 -6.62
N ALA A 38 30.28 -17.32 -7.34
CA ALA A 38 31.52 -18.10 -7.21
C ALA A 38 32.77 -17.26 -7.49
N ALA A 39 32.67 -16.25 -8.36
CA ALA A 39 33.74 -15.29 -8.63
C ALA A 39 33.90 -14.21 -7.53
N GLY A 40 33.10 -14.28 -6.46
CA GLY A 40 33.10 -13.30 -5.37
C GLY A 40 32.21 -12.08 -5.61
N GLY A 41 31.39 -12.11 -6.67
CA GLY A 41 30.44 -11.06 -7.03
C GLY A 41 30.63 -10.56 -8.45
N GLY A 42 29.64 -9.78 -8.93
CA GLY A 42 29.65 -9.19 -10.25
C GLY A 42 28.26 -8.84 -10.76
N THR A 43 28.21 -8.43 -12.02
CA THR A 43 26.95 -8.06 -12.69
C THR A 43 26.54 -9.14 -13.68
N VAL A 44 25.38 -9.72 -13.49
CA VAL A 44 24.72 -10.58 -14.48
C VAL A 44 23.98 -9.68 -15.46
N TRP A 45 24.36 -9.74 -16.72
CA TRP A 45 23.88 -8.83 -17.74
C TRP A 45 22.88 -9.52 -18.68
N PHE A 46 21.74 -8.84 -18.83
CA PHE A 46 20.71 -9.22 -19.78
C PHE A 46 20.74 -8.24 -20.95
N SER A 47 21.25 -8.64 -22.08
CA SER A 47 21.19 -7.87 -23.33
C SER A 47 19.76 -7.84 -23.89
N SER A 48 19.51 -7.05 -24.94
CA SER A 48 18.20 -7.01 -25.62
C SER A 48 17.69 -8.42 -25.97
N GLY A 49 16.44 -8.73 -25.59
CA GLY A 49 15.81 -10.02 -25.76
C GLY A 49 14.74 -10.28 -24.70
N ALA A 50 13.92 -11.33 -24.88
CA ALA A 50 12.92 -11.76 -23.93
C ALA A 50 13.31 -13.11 -23.31
N TYR A 51 13.66 -13.11 -22.03
CA TYR A 51 14.16 -14.27 -21.30
C TYR A 51 13.05 -14.91 -20.50
N ALA A 52 12.41 -15.95 -21.05
CA ALA A 52 11.33 -16.67 -20.38
C ALA A 52 11.90 -17.51 -19.23
N SER A 53 11.38 -17.31 -18.02
CA SER A 53 11.93 -17.94 -16.83
C SER A 53 10.86 -18.29 -15.81
N TYR A 54 11.13 -19.33 -15.06
CA TYR A 54 10.58 -19.60 -13.74
C TYR A 54 11.46 -18.94 -12.67
N SER A 55 11.59 -19.54 -11.48
CA SER A 55 12.28 -18.92 -10.36
C SER A 55 13.77 -18.64 -10.61
N ILE A 56 14.16 -17.39 -10.46
CA ILE A 56 15.53 -16.88 -10.53
C ILE A 56 16.02 -16.66 -9.10
N HIS A 57 17.15 -17.27 -8.75
CA HIS A 57 17.69 -17.27 -7.40
C HIS A 57 18.81 -16.24 -7.25
N LEU A 58 18.53 -15.15 -6.53
CA LEU A 58 19.55 -14.14 -6.25
C LEU A 58 20.66 -14.67 -5.34
N LYS A 59 21.84 -14.06 -5.40
CA LYS A 59 22.99 -14.37 -4.54
C LYS A 59 23.63 -13.10 -4.02
N SER A 60 24.27 -13.19 -2.84
CA SER A 60 24.99 -12.07 -2.25
C SER A 60 26.11 -11.57 -3.17
N ASN A 61 26.30 -10.25 -3.19
CA ASN A 61 27.28 -9.53 -4.01
C ASN A 61 27.06 -9.64 -5.53
N VAL A 62 25.86 -10.01 -5.97
CA VAL A 62 25.48 -10.13 -7.39
C VAL A 62 24.40 -9.12 -7.72
N GLY A 63 24.60 -8.35 -8.78
CA GLY A 63 23.62 -7.47 -9.38
C GLY A 63 23.09 -8.02 -10.69
N LEU A 64 21.79 -7.84 -10.95
CA LEU A 64 21.19 -8.03 -12.27
C LEU A 64 21.13 -6.67 -12.98
N TYR A 65 21.61 -6.62 -14.21
CA TYR A 65 21.47 -5.44 -15.06
C TYR A 65 20.64 -5.77 -16.30
N LEU A 66 19.51 -5.08 -16.43
CA LEU A 66 18.59 -5.22 -17.55
C LEU A 66 18.83 -4.10 -18.55
N ASP A 67 19.44 -4.41 -19.69
CA ASP A 67 19.74 -3.42 -20.72
C ASP A 67 18.48 -2.96 -21.47
N HIS A 68 18.60 -1.92 -22.29
CA HIS A 68 17.53 -1.50 -23.19
C HIS A 68 17.03 -2.66 -24.03
N GLY A 69 15.70 -2.88 -24.01
CA GLY A 69 15.07 -3.98 -24.74
C GLY A 69 15.22 -5.36 -24.09
N ALA A 70 15.88 -5.47 -22.94
CA ALA A 70 15.87 -6.70 -22.17
C ALA A 70 14.53 -6.85 -21.41
N THR A 71 13.97 -8.05 -21.43
CA THR A 71 12.77 -8.41 -20.69
C THR A 71 12.97 -9.75 -19.99
N ILE A 72 12.91 -9.78 -18.67
CA ILE A 72 12.69 -11.03 -17.93
C ILE A 72 11.20 -11.32 -17.98
N LEU A 73 10.84 -12.43 -18.62
CA LEU A 73 9.45 -12.82 -18.87
C LEU A 73 9.08 -13.98 -17.96
N ALA A 74 8.11 -13.77 -17.09
CA ALA A 74 7.53 -14.85 -16.30
C ALA A 74 6.86 -15.87 -17.23
N ALA A 75 7.36 -17.11 -17.24
CA ALA A 75 6.80 -18.19 -18.01
C ALA A 75 5.43 -18.61 -17.44
N ASP A 76 4.54 -19.05 -18.31
CA ASP A 76 3.27 -19.64 -17.86
C ASP A 76 3.57 -20.88 -17.00
N PRO A 77 2.85 -21.09 -15.90
CA PRO A 77 3.04 -22.29 -15.08
C PRO A 77 2.76 -23.56 -15.90
N PRO A 78 3.39 -24.70 -15.56
CA PRO A 78 3.15 -25.95 -16.28
C PRO A 78 1.68 -26.36 -16.17
N ALA A 79 1.23 -27.20 -17.11
CA ALA A 79 -0.10 -27.79 -17.04
C ALA A 79 -0.26 -28.58 -15.71
N GLU A 80 -1.46 -28.59 -15.17
CA GLU A 80 -1.75 -29.30 -13.91
C GLU A 80 -1.27 -30.75 -13.97
N GLY A 81 -0.58 -31.19 -12.91
CA GLY A 81 0.01 -32.51 -12.82
C GLY A 81 1.35 -32.69 -13.58
N THR A 82 1.84 -31.64 -14.25
CA THR A 82 3.16 -31.66 -14.91
C THR A 82 4.23 -31.15 -13.93
N PRO A 83 5.35 -31.87 -13.74
CA PRO A 83 6.45 -31.41 -12.88
C PRO A 83 7.13 -30.14 -13.42
N GLY A 84 7.70 -29.34 -12.50
CA GLY A 84 8.43 -28.12 -12.83
C GLY A 84 7.65 -26.85 -12.52
N GLY A 85 8.08 -25.72 -13.07
CA GLY A 85 7.49 -24.41 -12.83
C GLY A 85 8.28 -23.60 -11.81
N TYR A 86 7.59 -22.71 -11.11
CA TYR A 86 8.15 -21.90 -10.04
C TYR A 86 8.43 -22.74 -8.80
N ASP A 87 9.35 -22.29 -7.96
CA ASP A 87 9.63 -22.94 -6.69
C ASP A 87 8.36 -23.02 -5.83
N ALA A 88 8.29 -24.04 -4.98
CA ALA A 88 7.20 -24.17 -4.04
C ALA A 88 7.26 -23.07 -2.97
N PRO A 89 6.10 -22.58 -2.50
CA PRO A 89 6.09 -21.72 -1.32
C PRO A 89 6.69 -22.50 -0.13
N GLU A 90 7.56 -21.84 0.61
CA GLU A 90 8.13 -22.42 1.83
C GLU A 90 7.10 -22.44 2.96
N PRO A 91 7.14 -23.45 3.85
CA PRO A 91 6.25 -23.48 5.00
C PRO A 91 6.49 -22.28 5.92
N ASN A 92 5.41 -21.62 6.35
CA ASN A 92 5.47 -20.59 7.36
C ASN A 92 4.42 -20.87 8.46
N PRO A 93 4.83 -21.10 9.72
CA PRO A 93 3.91 -21.41 10.80
C PRO A 93 3.04 -20.22 11.24
N TRP A 94 3.26 -19.04 10.66
CA TRP A 94 2.60 -17.79 11.02
C TRP A 94 1.55 -17.33 10.00
N ASP A 95 1.19 -18.16 9.01
CA ASP A 95 0.25 -17.84 7.92
C ASP A 95 -1.08 -17.30 8.42
N ASN A 96 -1.59 -17.83 9.52
CA ASN A 96 -2.88 -17.43 10.09
C ASN A 96 -2.94 -15.96 10.57
N TYR A 97 -1.79 -15.29 10.69
CA TYR A 97 -1.72 -13.91 11.12
C TYR A 97 -1.55 -12.92 9.96
N GLN A 98 -1.39 -13.42 8.74
CA GLN A 98 -1.12 -12.61 7.56
C GLN A 98 -2.31 -12.61 6.61
N ASP A 99 -2.37 -11.63 5.73
CA ASP A 99 -3.18 -11.70 4.54
C ASP A 99 -2.47 -12.56 3.49
N PHE A 100 -3.22 -13.00 2.51
CA PHE A 100 -2.74 -13.91 1.49
C PHE A 100 -1.41 -13.47 0.87
N GLY A 101 -0.48 -14.40 0.75
CA GLY A 101 0.79 -14.23 0.02
C GLY A 101 1.87 -13.42 0.74
N HIS A 102 1.60 -12.84 1.93
CA HIS A 102 2.57 -12.01 2.63
C HIS A 102 3.65 -12.78 3.41
N CYS A 103 3.59 -14.09 3.45
CA CYS A 103 4.47 -14.94 4.25
C CYS A 103 5.16 -16.07 3.48
N HIS A 104 5.14 -16.01 2.15
CA HIS A 104 5.87 -16.91 1.27
C HIS A 104 6.62 -16.12 0.21
N TRP A 105 7.90 -16.47 -0.03
CA TRP A 105 8.78 -15.69 -0.91
C TRP A 105 9.33 -16.51 -2.08
N HIS A 106 9.46 -17.86 -1.93
CA HIS A 106 10.11 -18.68 -2.94
C HIS A 106 9.28 -18.87 -4.20
N ASN A 107 7.95 -18.91 -4.10
CA ASN A 107 7.04 -19.04 -5.25
C ASN A 107 6.95 -17.73 -6.07
N SER A 108 8.09 -17.23 -6.49
CA SER A 108 8.25 -15.94 -7.18
C SER A 108 9.13 -16.08 -8.42
N LEU A 109 9.01 -15.10 -9.34
CA LEU A 109 9.88 -15.07 -10.52
C LEU A 109 11.34 -14.76 -10.16
N ILE A 110 11.56 -13.82 -9.26
CA ILE A 110 12.89 -13.48 -8.74
C ILE A 110 12.82 -13.48 -7.23
N TRP A 111 13.65 -14.25 -6.55
CA TRP A 111 13.65 -14.21 -5.11
C TRP A 111 15.05 -14.35 -4.48
N GLY A 112 15.14 -13.91 -3.23
CA GLY A 112 16.34 -14.01 -2.43
C GLY A 112 16.06 -13.97 -0.93
N GLU A 113 16.74 -14.83 -0.16
CA GLU A 113 16.63 -14.90 1.29
C GLU A 113 18.02 -14.85 1.95
N GLY A 114 18.16 -14.01 3.00
CA GLY A 114 19.39 -13.90 3.78
C GLY A 114 20.58 -13.27 3.05
N LEU A 115 20.34 -12.51 2.00
CA LEU A 115 21.37 -12.01 1.09
C LEU A 115 21.86 -10.60 1.46
N THR A 116 23.08 -10.29 1.02
CA THR A 116 23.66 -8.94 1.18
C THR A 116 24.23 -8.43 -0.14
N ASN A 117 24.17 -7.09 -0.32
CA ASN A 117 24.73 -6.38 -1.47
C ASN A 117 24.17 -6.90 -2.81
N ILE A 118 22.87 -6.84 -2.98
CA ILE A 118 22.18 -7.26 -4.20
C ILE A 118 21.58 -6.06 -4.92
N SER A 119 21.47 -6.14 -6.22
CA SER A 119 20.82 -5.09 -7.00
C SER A 119 20.07 -5.65 -8.21
N ILE A 120 19.01 -4.93 -8.61
CA ILE A 120 18.38 -5.06 -9.93
C ILE A 120 18.32 -3.65 -10.50
N THR A 121 18.94 -3.44 -11.66
CA THR A 121 19.10 -2.09 -12.24
C THR A 121 19.00 -2.12 -13.76
N GLY A 122 18.84 -0.93 -14.35
CA GLY A 122 18.86 -0.76 -15.79
C GLY A 122 17.48 -0.53 -16.41
N PRO A 123 17.41 -0.04 -17.65
CA PRO A 123 16.17 0.42 -18.29
C PRO A 123 15.30 -0.70 -18.88
N GLY A 124 15.62 -1.95 -18.60
CA GLY A 124 14.87 -3.11 -19.08
C GLY A 124 13.60 -3.35 -18.29
N ARG A 125 12.98 -4.50 -18.51
CA ARG A 125 11.64 -4.80 -18.02
C ARG A 125 11.54 -6.18 -17.37
N ILE A 126 10.71 -6.29 -16.35
CA ILE A 126 10.18 -7.55 -15.80
C ILE A 126 8.72 -7.64 -16.22
N PHE A 127 8.34 -8.72 -16.92
CA PHE A 127 6.99 -8.93 -17.39
C PHE A 127 6.39 -10.19 -16.76
N GLY A 128 5.54 -10.00 -15.77
CA GLY A 128 4.94 -11.06 -14.96
C GLY A 128 3.73 -11.74 -15.58
N LYS A 129 3.67 -11.85 -16.91
CA LYS A 129 2.54 -12.42 -17.64
C LYS A 129 2.07 -13.78 -17.11
N GLY A 130 3.01 -14.67 -16.75
CA GLY A 130 2.72 -16.02 -16.27
C GLY A 130 2.44 -16.11 -14.76
N LEU A 131 2.53 -15.00 -14.03
CA LEU A 131 2.29 -14.96 -12.59
C LEU A 131 0.79 -14.94 -12.27
N SER A 132 0.40 -15.66 -11.21
CA SER A 132 -0.94 -15.59 -10.65
C SER A 132 -1.12 -14.28 -9.87
N ARG A 133 -2.30 -13.69 -9.98
CA ARG A 133 -2.74 -12.53 -9.19
C ARG A 133 -3.52 -12.91 -7.94
N GLY A 134 -3.49 -14.17 -7.56
CA GLY A 134 -4.24 -14.78 -6.48
C GLY A 134 -5.46 -15.57 -6.98
N TYR A 135 -6.07 -16.34 -6.09
CA TYR A 135 -7.27 -17.16 -6.35
C TYR A 135 -7.13 -18.31 -7.36
N GLY A 136 -5.90 -18.82 -7.56
CA GLY A 136 -5.65 -20.02 -8.36
C GLY A 136 -6.04 -19.93 -9.84
N ARG A 137 -6.34 -18.75 -10.36
CA ARG A 137 -6.76 -18.53 -11.74
C ARG A 137 -5.78 -17.65 -12.47
N LYS A 138 -5.55 -17.98 -13.75
CA LYS A 138 -4.96 -17.05 -14.69
C LYS A 138 -5.98 -15.92 -14.91
N ASP A 139 -5.72 -14.75 -14.36
CA ASP A 139 -6.54 -13.60 -14.68
C ASP A 139 -6.39 -13.25 -16.16
N PRO A 140 -7.49 -12.95 -16.85
CA PRO A 140 -7.43 -12.59 -18.27
C PRO A 140 -6.56 -11.33 -18.43
N LEU A 141 -5.79 -11.30 -19.50
CA LEU A 141 -5.07 -10.10 -19.91
C LEU A 141 -6.07 -8.98 -20.28
N PRO A 142 -5.66 -7.70 -20.24
CA PRO A 142 -6.51 -6.61 -20.68
C PRO A 142 -7.12 -6.87 -22.05
N GLY A 143 -8.46 -6.81 -22.15
CA GLY A 143 -9.20 -7.11 -23.37
C GLY A 143 -9.75 -8.53 -23.47
N GLU A 144 -9.33 -9.46 -22.61
CA GLU A 144 -9.93 -10.78 -22.51
C GLU A 144 -11.17 -10.75 -21.57
N PRO A 145 -12.23 -11.53 -21.90
CA PRO A 145 -13.40 -11.59 -21.03
C PRO A 145 -13.05 -12.16 -19.65
N ARG A 146 -13.42 -11.45 -18.59
CA ARG A 146 -13.24 -11.96 -17.23
C ARG A 146 -14.16 -13.17 -17.01
N PRO A 147 -13.62 -14.31 -16.55
CA PRO A 147 -14.47 -15.40 -16.12
C PRO A 147 -15.34 -14.93 -14.93
N PRO A 148 -16.57 -15.42 -14.78
CA PRO A 148 -17.39 -15.10 -13.63
C PRO A 148 -16.63 -15.48 -12.35
N LEU A 149 -16.71 -14.59 -11.33
CA LEU A 149 -16.17 -14.89 -10.02
C LEU A 149 -16.75 -16.24 -9.55
N PRO A 150 -15.94 -17.12 -8.94
CA PRO A 150 -16.47 -18.35 -8.36
C PRO A 150 -17.55 -17.98 -7.36
N ALA A 151 -18.66 -18.74 -7.37
CA ALA A 151 -19.62 -18.65 -6.29
C ALA A 151 -18.87 -18.85 -4.96
N ALA A 152 -19.15 -17.99 -3.97
CA ALA A 152 -18.58 -18.15 -2.64
C ALA A 152 -18.83 -19.61 -2.20
N PRO A 153 -17.81 -20.33 -1.71
CA PRO A 153 -18.02 -21.69 -1.24
C PRO A 153 -19.04 -21.71 -0.10
N PRO A 154 -19.87 -22.75 0.00
CA PRO A 154 -20.83 -22.87 1.09
C PRO A 154 -20.11 -22.75 2.45
N SER A 155 -20.71 -22.03 3.37
CA SER A 155 -20.13 -21.58 4.65
C SER A 155 -19.80 -22.67 5.68
N ASP A 156 -19.99 -23.92 5.38
CA ASP A 156 -20.07 -25.03 6.32
C ASP A 156 -18.93 -26.07 6.27
N LYS A 157 -17.91 -25.85 5.48
CA LYS A 157 -16.75 -26.75 5.44
C LYS A 157 -15.50 -26.08 6.02
N GLY A 158 -15.43 -25.87 7.31
CA GLY A 158 -14.21 -25.76 8.14
C GLY A 158 -12.90 -25.17 7.53
N ILE A 159 -12.96 -24.58 6.37
CA ILE A 159 -11.84 -23.91 5.70
C ILE A 159 -11.62 -22.57 6.41
N ALA A 160 -10.43 -22.33 6.88
CA ALA A 160 -10.05 -21.05 7.46
C ALA A 160 -10.45 -19.93 6.51
N LYS A 161 -11.43 -19.11 6.92
CA LYS A 161 -11.91 -17.99 6.12
C LYS A 161 -10.90 -16.86 6.26
N THR A 162 -10.42 -16.33 5.14
CA THR A 162 -9.85 -14.98 5.16
C THR A 162 -10.88 -14.01 5.76
N PRO A 163 -10.49 -12.84 6.26
CA PRO A 163 -11.42 -11.82 6.74
C PRO A 163 -12.54 -11.47 5.76
N PHE A 164 -12.40 -11.82 4.50
CA PHE A 164 -13.37 -11.62 3.42
C PHE A 164 -14.24 -12.84 3.12
N GLY A 165 -14.12 -13.93 3.89
CA GLY A 165 -14.91 -15.16 3.70
C GLY A 165 -14.48 -16.05 2.55
N TYR A 166 -13.34 -15.78 1.91
CA TYR A 166 -12.76 -16.62 0.87
C TYR A 166 -11.76 -17.63 1.44
N PRO A 167 -11.61 -18.83 0.83
CA PRO A 167 -10.52 -19.73 1.19
C PRO A 167 -9.19 -19.04 1.01
N ASN A 168 -8.18 -19.38 1.83
CA ASN A 168 -6.82 -18.88 1.64
C ASN A 168 -6.37 -19.28 0.22
N PRO A 169 -6.09 -18.32 -0.67
CA PRO A 169 -5.78 -18.63 -2.06
C PRO A 169 -4.46 -19.42 -2.23
N GLU A 170 -3.55 -19.41 -1.26
CA GLU A 170 -2.34 -20.24 -1.30
C GLU A 170 -2.65 -21.73 -1.23
N ASP A 171 -3.69 -22.09 -0.49
CA ASP A 171 -4.20 -23.47 -0.47
C ASP A 171 -4.78 -23.91 -1.84
N THR A 172 -4.94 -22.95 -2.78
CA THR A 172 -5.53 -23.16 -4.10
C THR A 172 -4.58 -22.93 -5.27
N LEU A 173 -3.36 -22.45 -5.03
CA LEU A 173 -2.35 -22.34 -6.08
C LEU A 173 -1.89 -23.74 -6.52
N ALA A 174 -2.01 -24.02 -7.81
CA ALA A 174 -1.45 -25.24 -8.38
C ALA A 174 0.08 -25.28 -8.19
N ALA A 175 0.62 -26.46 -8.00
CA ALA A 175 2.07 -26.66 -7.90
C ALA A 175 2.80 -26.03 -9.10
N GLY A 176 3.94 -25.41 -8.85
CA GLY A 176 4.72 -24.72 -9.88
C GLY A 176 4.16 -23.35 -10.29
N THR A 177 3.19 -22.77 -9.58
CA THR A 177 2.65 -21.44 -9.85
C THR A 177 3.40 -20.38 -9.05
N GLY A 178 3.95 -19.35 -9.74
CA GLY A 178 4.49 -18.16 -9.13
C GLY A 178 3.43 -17.06 -8.99
N ASN A 179 3.53 -16.24 -7.95
CA ASN A 179 2.57 -15.15 -7.74
C ASN A 179 3.20 -13.80 -7.39
N LYS A 180 4.52 -13.66 -7.51
CA LYS A 180 5.24 -12.41 -7.26
C LYS A 180 6.32 -12.19 -8.31
N ALA A 181 6.50 -10.95 -8.76
CA ALA A 181 7.60 -10.67 -9.68
C ALA A 181 8.95 -10.68 -8.93
N ILE A 182 9.02 -10.02 -7.77
CA ILE A 182 10.23 -9.99 -6.93
C ILE A 182 9.84 -10.24 -5.48
N ALA A 183 10.53 -11.16 -4.80
CA ALA A 183 10.37 -11.39 -3.37
C ALA A 183 11.72 -11.47 -2.65
N LEU A 184 11.85 -10.70 -1.57
CA LEU A 184 13.05 -10.67 -0.72
C LEU A 184 12.69 -10.95 0.73
N LYS A 185 13.52 -11.76 1.41
CA LYS A 185 13.39 -12.03 2.84
C LYS A 185 14.74 -11.90 3.54
N ASN A 186 14.78 -11.11 4.64
CA ASN A 186 15.97 -10.94 5.47
C ASN A 186 17.24 -10.53 4.68
N CYS A 187 17.08 -9.63 3.70
CA CYS A 187 18.19 -9.15 2.88
C CYS A 187 18.74 -7.81 3.39
N ARG A 188 19.94 -7.43 2.97
CA ARG A 188 20.57 -6.16 3.34
C ARG A 188 21.36 -5.54 2.20
N ASN A 189 21.39 -4.18 2.18
CA ASN A 189 22.08 -3.39 1.16
C ASN A 189 21.53 -3.71 -0.24
N VAL A 190 20.26 -3.39 -0.47
CA VAL A 190 19.52 -3.69 -1.69
C VAL A 190 19.36 -2.42 -2.52
N ILE A 191 19.56 -2.52 -3.82
CA ILE A 191 19.36 -1.42 -4.77
C ILE A 191 18.47 -1.90 -5.91
N PHE A 192 17.30 -1.26 -6.06
CA PHE A 192 16.43 -1.41 -7.22
C PHE A 192 16.34 -0.06 -7.93
N ARG A 193 16.66 -0.02 -9.23
CA ARG A 193 16.73 1.26 -9.95
C ARG A 193 16.42 1.14 -11.44
N ASP A 194 15.57 2.06 -11.93
CA ASP A 194 15.35 2.39 -13.34
C ASP A 194 14.67 1.31 -14.20
N PHE A 195 14.17 0.23 -13.65
CA PHE A 195 13.48 -0.80 -14.43
C PHE A 195 11.95 -0.68 -14.33
N THR A 196 11.29 -1.34 -15.28
CA THR A 196 9.82 -1.40 -15.33
C THR A 196 9.33 -2.78 -14.90
N ILE A 197 8.27 -2.84 -14.08
CA ILE A 197 7.49 -4.07 -13.83
C ILE A 197 6.12 -3.92 -14.48
N TYR A 198 5.76 -4.91 -15.30
CA TYR A 198 4.48 -5.01 -15.93
C TYR A 198 3.82 -6.35 -15.57
N TYR A 199 2.57 -6.33 -15.08
CA TYR A 199 1.87 -7.51 -14.54
C TYR A 199 2.66 -8.21 -13.41
N GLY A 200 2.79 -7.55 -12.28
CA GLY A 200 3.61 -8.03 -11.15
C GLY A 200 3.12 -9.29 -10.43
N GLY A 201 1.98 -9.83 -10.81
CA GLY A 201 1.34 -10.92 -10.08
C GLY A 201 0.45 -10.42 -8.94
N HIS A 202 0.44 -11.11 -7.82
CA HIS A 202 -0.22 -10.67 -6.58
C HIS A 202 0.58 -9.52 -5.93
N PHE A 203 1.91 -9.60 -5.97
CA PHE A 203 2.83 -8.52 -5.59
C PHE A 203 3.83 -8.28 -6.72
N ALA A 204 4.00 -7.03 -7.12
CA ALA A 204 5.11 -6.70 -8.00
C ALA A 204 6.44 -6.80 -7.23
N ILE A 205 6.49 -6.26 -6.01
CA ILE A 205 7.63 -6.40 -5.10
C ILE A 205 7.11 -6.69 -3.69
N LEU A 206 7.54 -7.79 -3.09
CA LEU A 206 7.37 -8.08 -1.67
C LEU A 206 8.74 -8.19 -1.00
N ALA A 207 9.06 -7.28 -0.09
CA ALA A 207 10.30 -7.27 0.68
C ALA A 207 9.99 -7.37 2.17
N THR A 208 10.41 -8.46 2.83
CA THR A 208 10.18 -8.67 4.26
C THR A 208 11.51 -8.76 5.01
N GLY A 209 11.69 -7.92 6.04
CA GLY A 209 12.92 -7.91 6.83
C GLY A 209 14.14 -7.37 6.08
N VAL A 210 13.95 -6.49 5.10
CA VAL A 210 15.04 -5.93 4.28
C VAL A 210 15.56 -4.63 4.88
N ASP A 211 16.87 -4.52 5.00
CA ASP A 211 17.55 -3.36 5.55
C ASP A 211 18.41 -2.63 4.52
N ASN A 212 18.49 -1.30 4.67
CA ASN A 212 19.28 -0.44 3.78
C ASN A 212 18.86 -0.63 2.31
N TRP A 213 17.59 -0.41 2.01
CA TRP A 213 17.03 -0.60 0.67
C TRP A 213 16.76 0.73 -0.02
N VAL A 214 17.25 0.85 -1.25
CA VAL A 214 16.96 1.96 -2.17
C VAL A 214 16.11 1.42 -3.32
N CYS A 215 14.95 2.03 -3.52
CA CYS A 215 14.03 1.79 -4.63
C CYS A 215 13.82 3.13 -5.35
N ASP A 216 14.40 3.32 -6.53
CA ASP A 216 14.47 4.62 -7.18
C ASP A 216 14.19 4.53 -8.68
N GLY A 217 13.29 5.39 -9.18
CA GLY A 217 12.99 5.50 -10.61
C GLY A 217 12.23 4.31 -11.21
N LEU A 218 11.55 3.49 -10.43
CA LEU A 218 10.78 2.37 -10.96
C LEU A 218 9.46 2.82 -11.59
N THR A 219 9.08 2.14 -12.68
CA THR A 219 7.71 2.23 -13.23
C THR A 219 7.02 0.88 -13.05
N ILE A 220 5.93 0.84 -12.30
CA ILE A 220 5.18 -0.39 -12.00
C ILE A 220 3.74 -0.22 -12.45
N ASP A 221 3.29 -1.10 -13.35
CA ASP A 221 1.90 -1.18 -13.78
C ASP A 221 1.40 -2.61 -13.54
N THR A 222 0.71 -2.78 -12.43
CA THR A 222 0.31 -4.09 -11.91
C THR A 222 -1.17 -4.11 -11.54
N ASN A 223 -1.68 -5.28 -11.23
CA ASN A 223 -3.08 -5.46 -10.83
C ASN A 223 -3.31 -5.20 -9.34
N ARG A 224 -2.44 -5.76 -8.51
CA ARG A 224 -2.51 -5.70 -7.04
C ARG A 224 -1.30 -4.97 -6.48
N ASP A 225 -0.83 -5.32 -5.28
CA ASP A 225 0.21 -4.58 -4.58
C ASP A 225 1.43 -4.26 -5.46
N GLY A 226 1.84 -3.00 -5.45
CA GLY A 226 2.99 -2.53 -6.23
C GLY A 226 4.31 -2.74 -5.49
N ILE A 227 4.59 -1.94 -4.47
CA ILE A 227 5.80 -2.04 -3.65
C ILE A 227 5.38 -2.27 -2.21
N ASP A 228 5.53 -3.50 -1.74
CA ASP A 228 5.32 -3.86 -0.35
C ASP A 228 6.64 -4.02 0.37
N PHE A 229 6.82 -3.30 1.46
CA PHE A 229 7.93 -3.49 2.36
C PHE A 229 7.45 -3.69 3.78
N ASP A 230 7.75 -4.85 4.29
CA ASP A 230 7.27 -5.40 5.54
C ASP A 230 8.42 -5.61 6.51
N CYS A 231 8.32 -5.13 7.73
CA CYS A 231 9.39 -5.26 8.72
C CYS A 231 10.75 -4.73 8.25
N CYS A 232 10.77 -3.72 7.37
CA CYS A 232 11.98 -3.19 6.74
C CYS A 232 12.52 -1.95 7.46
N GLN A 233 13.84 -1.74 7.40
CA GLN A 233 14.47 -0.60 8.07
C GLN A 233 15.45 0.13 7.12
N ASN A 234 15.50 1.47 7.26
CA ASN A 234 16.32 2.34 6.44
C ASN A 234 16.00 2.21 4.94
N VAL A 235 14.73 2.45 4.59
CA VAL A 235 14.20 2.30 3.23
C VAL A 235 14.02 3.67 2.58
N ARG A 236 14.39 3.78 1.31
CA ARG A 236 14.10 4.93 0.46
C ARG A 236 13.36 4.47 -0.77
N VAL A 237 12.14 4.98 -0.96
CA VAL A 237 11.36 4.84 -2.20
C VAL A 237 11.27 6.22 -2.83
N ALA A 238 11.88 6.40 -3.99
CA ALA A 238 11.97 7.71 -4.62
C ALA A 238 11.66 7.65 -6.12
N ASN A 239 11.01 8.70 -6.64
CA ASN A 239 10.80 8.90 -8.07
C ASN A 239 10.10 7.73 -8.79
N CYS A 240 9.33 6.93 -8.06
CA CYS A 240 8.63 5.77 -8.62
C CYS A 240 7.23 6.16 -9.11
N THR A 241 6.80 5.53 -10.20
CA THR A 241 5.42 5.60 -10.69
C THR A 241 4.79 4.23 -10.51
N VAL A 242 3.69 4.15 -9.74
CA VAL A 242 3.05 2.88 -9.39
C VAL A 242 1.56 2.93 -9.69
N ASN A 243 1.10 2.09 -10.59
CA ASN A 243 -0.32 1.89 -10.88
C ASN A 243 -0.78 0.53 -10.36
N SER A 244 -1.82 0.53 -9.52
CA SER A 244 -2.35 -0.67 -8.87
C SER A 244 -3.85 -0.54 -8.59
N PRO A 245 -4.71 -0.92 -9.55
CA PRO A 245 -6.14 -0.68 -9.43
C PRO A 245 -6.87 -1.51 -8.38
N ASN A 246 -6.39 -2.67 -8.00
CA ASN A 246 -7.12 -3.59 -7.13
C ASN A 246 -6.50 -3.74 -5.73
N ASP A 247 -5.33 -3.12 -5.49
CA ASP A 247 -4.68 -3.08 -4.19
C ASP A 247 -3.77 -1.86 -4.05
N ASP A 248 -2.91 -1.81 -3.02
CA ASP A 248 -2.14 -0.64 -2.68
C ASP A 248 -0.94 -0.44 -3.63
N GLY A 249 -0.64 0.81 -3.98
CA GLY A 249 0.49 1.13 -4.86
C GLY A 249 1.83 1.01 -4.13
N ILE A 250 1.96 1.67 -2.98
CA ILE A 250 3.13 1.58 -2.10
C ILE A 250 2.63 1.29 -0.70
N CYS A 251 2.98 0.14 -0.16
CA CYS A 251 2.47 -0.34 1.10
C CYS A 251 3.57 -0.65 2.12
N LEU A 252 3.45 -0.04 3.29
CA LEU A 252 4.29 -0.33 4.45
C LEU A 252 3.56 -1.32 5.33
N LYS A 253 4.20 -2.43 5.66
CA LYS A 253 3.67 -3.44 6.58
C LYS A 253 4.65 -3.69 7.73
N SER A 254 4.15 -4.22 8.81
CA SER A 254 4.95 -4.64 9.97
C SER A 254 4.33 -5.90 10.56
N SER A 255 4.35 -6.95 9.75
CA SER A 255 3.64 -8.20 9.99
C SER A 255 4.35 -9.13 10.98
N PHE A 256 3.71 -10.22 11.34
CA PHE A 256 4.33 -11.30 12.11
C PHE A 256 4.94 -12.40 11.22
N ALA A 257 5.10 -12.18 9.92
CA ALA A 257 5.58 -13.17 8.95
C ALA A 257 6.99 -13.71 9.24
N LEU A 258 7.82 -12.92 9.93
CA LEU A 258 9.16 -13.34 10.39
C LEU A 258 9.15 -14.21 11.66
N GLY A 259 8.00 -14.38 12.32
CA GLY A 259 7.88 -15.09 13.59
C GLY A 259 8.20 -14.25 14.83
N TYR A 260 8.40 -12.95 14.66
CA TYR A 260 8.61 -11.97 15.72
C TYR A 260 8.19 -10.56 15.28
N ASN A 261 7.84 -9.73 16.23
CA ASN A 261 7.50 -8.33 15.95
C ASN A 261 8.75 -7.54 15.54
N ARG A 262 8.70 -6.87 14.41
CA ARG A 262 9.78 -6.02 13.91
C ARG A 262 9.22 -4.75 13.30
N LEU A 263 9.68 -3.59 13.78
CA LEU A 263 9.29 -2.29 13.26
C LEU A 263 9.67 -2.11 11.78
N THR A 264 8.77 -1.54 11.00
CA THR A 264 9.12 -0.84 9.77
C THR A 264 9.46 0.59 10.13
N GLN A 265 10.72 0.97 9.98
CA GLN A 265 11.22 2.26 10.48
C GLN A 265 12.30 2.91 9.63
N ASN A 266 12.48 4.23 9.84
CA ASN A 266 13.44 5.05 9.10
C ASN A 266 13.17 4.97 7.59
N VAL A 267 11.95 5.33 7.18
CA VAL A 267 11.48 5.23 5.81
C VAL A 267 11.25 6.61 5.21
N THR A 268 11.68 6.80 3.98
CA THR A 268 11.34 7.98 3.18
C THR A 268 10.69 7.55 1.87
N ILE A 269 9.50 8.08 1.57
CA ILE A 269 8.82 7.96 0.28
C ILE A 269 8.74 9.36 -0.31
N THR A 270 9.34 9.60 -1.47
CA THR A 270 9.39 10.96 -2.02
C THR A 270 9.35 10.98 -3.55
N GLY A 271 8.68 12.00 -4.11
CA GLY A 271 8.62 12.19 -5.57
C GLY A 271 7.88 11.08 -6.31
N CYS A 272 7.04 10.32 -5.62
CA CYS A 272 6.33 9.18 -6.21
C CYS A 272 4.96 9.59 -6.78
N GLN A 273 4.52 8.88 -7.80
CA GLN A 273 3.18 8.98 -8.38
C GLN A 273 2.45 7.66 -8.18
N VAL A 274 1.24 7.70 -7.63
CA VAL A 274 0.42 6.51 -7.42
C VAL A 274 -0.94 6.68 -8.08
N SER A 275 -1.47 5.59 -8.66
CA SER A 275 -2.74 5.60 -9.39
C SER A 275 -3.45 4.26 -9.37
N GLY A 276 -4.73 4.27 -9.75
CA GLY A 276 -5.59 3.09 -9.84
C GLY A 276 -6.24 2.92 -11.21
N TYR A 277 -5.56 3.25 -12.29
CA TYR A 277 -6.01 2.99 -13.65
C TYR A 277 -6.09 1.49 -13.95
N ASP A 278 -6.85 1.09 -14.95
CA ASP A 278 -6.88 -0.31 -15.38
C ASP A 278 -5.46 -0.80 -15.65
N GLU A 279 -5.15 -2.00 -15.18
CA GLU A 279 -3.83 -2.61 -15.35
C GLU A 279 -3.37 -2.58 -16.81
N GLY A 280 -2.13 -2.17 -17.01
CA GLY A 280 -1.49 -2.01 -18.32
C GLY A 280 -1.78 -0.69 -19.01
N SER A 281 -2.76 0.07 -18.53
CA SER A 281 -3.16 1.31 -19.20
C SER A 281 -2.31 2.52 -18.81
N LEU A 282 -1.53 2.42 -17.77
CA LEU A 282 -0.51 3.42 -17.45
C LEU A 282 0.62 3.35 -18.50
N LEU A 283 1.13 2.14 -18.77
CA LEU A 283 2.25 1.94 -19.69
C LEU A 283 1.88 2.13 -21.16
N ASP A 284 0.62 1.89 -21.55
CA ASP A 284 0.15 2.16 -22.92
C ASP A 284 -0.29 3.64 -23.10
N GLY A 285 -0.26 4.43 -22.02
CA GLY A 285 -0.59 5.86 -22.03
C GLY A 285 -2.09 6.18 -22.10
N THR A 286 -2.98 5.18 -22.08
CA THR A 286 -4.43 5.39 -22.19
C THR A 286 -5.08 5.76 -20.86
N CYS A 287 -4.47 5.42 -19.71
CA CYS A 287 -4.95 5.70 -18.36
C CYS A 287 -6.45 5.39 -18.20
N ARG A 288 -6.87 4.19 -18.62
CA ARG A 288 -8.28 3.79 -18.63
C ARG A 288 -8.86 3.72 -17.22
N ARG A 289 -10.11 4.10 -17.12
CA ARG A 289 -10.88 4.14 -15.87
C ARG A 289 -12.16 3.32 -16.03
N THR A 290 -12.12 2.03 -15.76
CA THR A 290 -13.32 1.20 -15.80
C THR A 290 -14.15 1.42 -14.53
N PRO A 291 -15.43 1.79 -14.64
CA PRO A 291 -16.32 1.89 -13.50
C PRO A 291 -16.39 0.57 -12.73
N ARG A 292 -16.33 0.64 -11.40
CA ARG A 292 -16.40 -0.54 -10.51
C ARG A 292 -17.69 -0.53 -9.74
N ALA A 293 -18.27 -1.71 -9.56
CA ALA A 293 -19.54 -1.87 -8.86
C ALA A 293 -19.46 -1.51 -7.35
N TYR A 294 -18.28 -1.72 -6.74
CA TYR A 294 -18.05 -1.45 -5.32
C TYR A 294 -16.67 -0.82 -5.12
N GLY A 295 -16.64 0.26 -4.36
CA GLY A 295 -15.43 0.98 -4.05
C GLY A 295 -14.76 1.56 -5.29
N GLY A 296 -13.85 2.29 -5.33
CA GLY A 296 -13.06 2.72 -6.49
C GLY A 296 -11.79 1.89 -6.57
N PRO A 297 -10.88 2.27 -7.45
CA PRO A 297 -9.55 1.71 -7.46
C PRO A 297 -8.81 2.02 -6.15
N THR A 298 -7.91 1.14 -5.73
CA THR A 298 -7.09 1.33 -4.54
C THR A 298 -5.86 2.20 -4.83
N GLY A 299 -4.82 1.70 -5.40
CA GLY A 299 -3.66 2.42 -5.96
C GLY A 299 -3.04 3.50 -5.06
N ARG A 300 -3.03 3.33 -3.74
CA ARG A 300 -2.70 4.37 -2.76
C ARG A 300 -1.34 4.12 -2.09
N ILE A 301 -0.90 5.07 -1.27
CA ILE A 301 0.15 4.85 -0.26
C ILE A 301 -0.54 4.48 1.05
N LYS A 302 -0.11 3.36 1.67
CA LYS A 302 -0.76 2.82 2.86
C LYS A 302 0.23 2.28 3.88
N PHE A 303 -0.12 2.41 5.17
CA PHE A 303 0.47 1.67 6.28
C PHE A 303 -0.50 0.56 6.69
N GLY A 304 0.00 -0.65 6.83
CA GLY A 304 -0.81 -1.81 7.21
C GLY A 304 -1.38 -2.56 5.97
N THR A 305 -2.36 -3.44 6.16
CA THR A 305 -3.10 -3.66 7.42
C THR A 305 -2.31 -4.40 8.49
N GLU A 306 -1.35 -5.27 8.11
CA GLU A 306 -0.48 -5.95 9.08
C GLU A 306 0.41 -4.92 9.79
N ALA A 307 0.23 -4.82 11.12
CA ALA A 307 0.83 -3.78 11.93
C ALA A 307 1.32 -4.29 13.30
N ASN A 308 1.74 -5.56 13.39
CA ASN A 308 2.13 -6.20 14.65
C ASN A 308 3.35 -5.55 15.32
N GLY A 309 4.36 -5.16 14.55
CA GLY A 309 5.55 -4.48 15.05
C GLY A 309 5.40 -2.96 15.08
N GLY A 310 4.65 -2.42 14.10
CA GLY A 310 4.36 -1.00 13.98
C GLY A 310 5.30 -0.23 13.04
N PHE A 311 5.10 1.09 13.03
CA PHE A 311 5.71 2.05 12.08
C PHE A 311 6.34 3.20 12.85
N LYS A 312 7.59 3.55 12.54
CA LYS A 312 8.27 4.61 13.26
C LYS A 312 9.24 5.42 12.39
N ASN A 313 9.26 6.75 12.61
CA ASN A 313 10.17 7.66 11.93
C ASN A 313 10.05 7.55 10.40
N ILE A 314 8.88 7.97 9.88
CA ILE A 314 8.51 7.83 8.48
C ILE A 314 8.15 9.19 7.87
N THR A 315 8.68 9.46 6.69
CA THR A 315 8.35 10.66 5.93
C THR A 315 7.79 10.28 4.56
N ILE A 316 6.62 10.84 4.21
CA ILE A 316 6.04 10.81 2.86
C ILE A 316 6.03 12.24 2.34
N ALA A 317 6.68 12.51 1.20
CA ALA A 317 6.83 13.87 0.70
C ALA A 317 6.71 13.98 -0.82
N ASN A 318 6.10 15.07 -1.29
CA ASN A 318 6.08 15.46 -2.71
C ASN A 318 5.52 14.36 -3.64
N CYS A 319 4.42 13.72 -3.24
CA CYS A 319 3.80 12.64 -3.98
C CYS A 319 2.51 13.08 -4.68
N VAL A 320 2.21 12.45 -5.81
CA VAL A 320 1.00 12.67 -6.60
C VAL A 320 0.10 11.44 -6.52
N PHE A 321 -1.19 11.65 -6.25
CA PHE A 321 -2.22 10.63 -6.23
C PHE A 321 -3.23 10.94 -7.33
N ASP A 322 -3.47 10.02 -8.23
CA ASP A 322 -4.43 10.22 -9.32
C ASP A 322 -5.35 9.02 -9.49
N TYR A 323 -6.66 9.26 -9.35
CA TYR A 323 -7.69 8.23 -9.48
C TYR A 323 -7.43 7.00 -8.60
N CYS A 324 -7.33 7.22 -7.29
CA CYS A 324 -7.04 6.18 -6.30
C CYS A 324 -7.74 6.44 -4.95
N SER A 325 -7.51 5.61 -3.96
CA SER A 325 -8.20 5.66 -2.66
C SER A 325 -7.66 6.71 -1.66
N GLY A 326 -6.58 7.42 -1.98
CA GLY A 326 -5.96 8.40 -1.08
C GLY A 326 -4.90 7.81 -0.15
N LEU A 327 -4.55 8.53 0.93
CA LEU A 327 -3.56 8.12 1.92
C LEU A 327 -4.24 7.37 3.07
N ALA A 328 -3.70 6.21 3.47
CA ALA A 328 -4.18 5.46 4.63
C ALA A 328 -3.05 5.14 5.61
N LEU A 329 -3.24 5.50 6.88
CA LEU A 329 -2.32 5.23 7.98
C LEU A 329 -3.05 4.37 9.01
N GLU A 330 -2.76 3.06 9.05
CA GLU A 330 -3.55 2.09 9.80
C GLU A 330 -2.69 1.32 10.80
N GLU A 331 -3.08 1.31 12.07
CA GLU A 331 -2.50 0.53 13.14
C GLU A 331 -3.60 -0.28 13.82
N VAL A 332 -3.64 -1.59 13.60
CA VAL A 332 -4.77 -2.42 14.04
C VAL A 332 -4.38 -3.76 14.69
N ASP A 333 -3.09 -4.10 14.69
CA ASP A 333 -2.62 -5.41 15.20
C ASP A 333 -1.72 -5.32 16.44
N GLY A 334 -1.71 -4.17 17.11
CA GLY A 334 -1.05 -4.01 18.40
C GLY A 334 0.35 -3.40 18.38
N GLY A 335 0.81 -2.95 17.22
CA GLY A 335 2.07 -2.22 17.08
C GLY A 335 1.97 -0.74 17.45
N TRP A 336 3.01 0.02 17.11
CA TRP A 336 3.10 1.45 17.39
C TRP A 336 3.28 2.22 16.09
N MET A 337 2.38 3.14 15.79
CA MET A 337 2.52 4.09 14.70
C MET A 337 2.86 5.47 15.28
N GLU A 338 4.12 5.89 15.15
CA GLU A 338 4.57 7.14 15.72
C GLU A 338 5.67 7.83 14.88
N ASP A 339 5.76 9.15 15.06
CA ASP A 339 6.76 9.98 14.37
C ASP A 339 6.59 9.92 12.84
N VAL A 340 5.37 10.23 12.36
CA VAL A 340 5.01 10.22 10.94
C VAL A 340 4.83 11.64 10.43
N THR A 341 5.55 11.99 9.38
CA THR A 341 5.41 13.27 8.68
C THR A 341 4.98 13.05 7.23
N VAL A 342 3.90 13.71 6.83
CA VAL A 342 3.41 13.71 5.45
C VAL A 342 3.36 15.15 4.95
N THR A 343 3.92 15.43 3.77
CA THR A 343 3.91 16.80 3.23
C THR A 343 3.98 16.85 1.70
N GLY A 344 3.41 17.92 1.12
CA GLY A 344 3.51 18.15 -0.32
C GLY A 344 2.75 17.13 -1.16
N LEU A 345 1.50 16.82 -0.81
CA LEU A 345 0.67 15.90 -1.59
C LEU A 345 -0.24 16.67 -2.56
N THR A 346 -0.26 16.22 -3.81
CA THR A 346 -1.26 16.64 -4.81
C THR A 346 -2.12 15.45 -5.16
N MET A 347 -3.44 15.58 -4.99
CA MET A 347 -4.41 14.50 -5.16
C MET A 347 -5.52 14.90 -6.12
N ARG A 348 -5.92 14.02 -7.02
CA ARG A 348 -7.02 14.24 -7.95
C ARG A 348 -7.88 12.99 -8.12
N ASP A 349 -9.20 13.18 -8.24
CA ASP A 349 -10.16 12.10 -8.48
C ASP A 349 -10.08 10.99 -7.40
N ILE A 350 -9.93 11.41 -6.15
CA ILE A 350 -9.85 10.47 -5.03
C ILE A 350 -11.22 9.83 -4.81
N VAL A 351 -11.26 8.50 -4.80
CA VAL A 351 -12.50 7.73 -4.80
C VAL A 351 -12.94 7.27 -3.41
N ASN A 352 -12.10 7.48 -2.40
CA ASN A 352 -12.34 7.13 -1.01
C ASN A 352 -11.96 8.32 -0.09
N ALA A 353 -11.59 8.08 1.17
CA ALA A 353 -11.08 9.10 2.06
C ALA A 353 -9.74 9.66 1.52
N PRO A 354 -9.57 10.99 1.40
CA PRO A 354 -8.31 11.57 0.96
C PRO A 354 -7.19 11.33 1.99
N ILE A 355 -7.55 11.34 3.27
CA ILE A 355 -6.68 11.04 4.40
C ILE A 355 -7.48 10.15 5.36
N PHE A 356 -6.96 8.99 5.66
CA PHE A 356 -7.51 8.05 6.62
C PHE A 356 -6.46 7.69 7.66
N ILE A 357 -6.73 7.94 8.96
CA ILE A 357 -5.89 7.53 10.08
C ILE A 357 -6.73 6.64 10.98
N ARG A 358 -6.29 5.40 11.18
CA ARG A 358 -7.02 4.39 11.96
C ARG A 358 -6.16 3.78 13.05
N LEU A 359 -6.67 3.78 14.28
CA LEU A 359 -6.26 2.87 15.33
C LEU A 359 -7.41 1.89 15.58
N GLY A 360 -7.13 0.59 15.56
CA GLY A 360 -8.15 -0.45 15.71
C GLY A 360 -7.70 -1.61 16.61
N ALA A 361 -8.55 -2.62 16.73
CA ALA A 361 -8.33 -3.78 17.58
C ALA A 361 -8.61 -5.10 16.85
N ARG A 362 -8.12 -5.23 15.59
CA ARG A 362 -8.15 -6.50 14.87
C ARG A 362 -7.25 -7.52 15.55
N LEU A 363 -6.08 -7.10 16.02
CA LEU A 363 -5.18 -7.82 16.91
C LEU A 363 -4.79 -9.22 16.40
N ARG A 364 -4.57 -9.36 15.09
CA ARG A 364 -4.03 -10.59 14.51
C ARG A 364 -2.57 -10.75 14.96
N GLY A 365 -2.30 -11.80 15.70
CA GLY A 365 -0.96 -12.08 16.21
C GLY A 365 -0.99 -13.13 17.31
N PRO A 366 0.16 -13.71 17.67
CA PRO A 366 0.23 -14.65 18.77
C PRO A 366 -0.03 -13.95 20.12
N ASN A 367 -0.51 -14.70 21.09
CA ASN A 367 -0.66 -14.27 22.49
C ASN A 367 -1.60 -13.07 22.71
N HIS A 368 -2.57 -12.82 21.82
CA HIS A 368 -3.54 -11.74 21.95
C HIS A 368 -2.87 -10.39 22.25
N PRO A 369 -2.21 -9.75 21.28
CA PRO A 369 -1.52 -8.49 21.51
C PRO A 369 -2.49 -7.42 22.06
N PRO A 370 -2.03 -6.48 22.91
CA PRO A 370 -2.85 -5.35 23.33
C PRO A 370 -3.14 -4.43 22.14
N VAL A 371 -4.11 -3.52 22.30
CA VAL A 371 -4.32 -2.45 21.32
C VAL A 371 -3.05 -1.61 21.19
N GLY A 372 -2.69 -1.28 19.95
CA GLY A 372 -1.51 -0.50 19.63
C GLY A 372 -1.61 0.98 19.98
N VAL A 373 -0.68 1.77 19.47
CA VAL A 373 -0.59 3.22 19.68
C VAL A 373 -0.46 3.92 18.33
N ALA A 374 -1.18 5.04 18.16
CA ALA A 374 -1.02 5.94 17.01
C ALA A 374 -0.86 7.37 17.53
N ARG A 375 0.31 8.01 17.29
CA ARG A 375 0.59 9.34 17.83
C ARG A 375 1.70 10.09 17.10
N ARG A 376 1.73 11.42 17.29
CA ARG A 376 2.72 12.33 16.68
C ARG A 376 2.74 12.21 15.16
N ILE A 377 1.58 12.52 14.56
CA ILE A 377 1.35 12.46 13.12
C ILE A 377 1.11 13.87 12.61
N THR A 378 1.92 14.33 11.68
CA THR A 378 1.78 15.64 11.03
C THR A 378 1.53 15.45 9.54
N ILE A 379 0.46 16.08 9.02
CA ILE A 379 0.13 16.10 7.59
C ILE A 379 -0.01 17.56 7.14
N ALA A 380 0.81 17.97 6.18
CA ALA A 380 0.87 19.37 5.77
C ALA A 380 0.98 19.54 4.24
N ASN A 381 0.61 20.71 3.74
CA ASN A 381 0.78 21.09 2.34
C ASN A 381 0.09 20.11 1.38
N VAL A 382 -1.23 19.92 1.54
CA VAL A 382 -2.04 19.02 0.72
C VAL A 382 -3.02 19.78 -0.14
N VAL A 383 -3.04 19.50 -1.42
CA VAL A 383 -4.08 19.95 -2.34
C VAL A 383 -4.80 18.75 -2.93
N ALA A 384 -6.13 18.66 -2.74
CA ALA A 384 -6.93 17.58 -3.30
C ALA A 384 -8.17 18.13 -4.03
N SER A 385 -8.48 17.57 -5.19
CA SER A 385 -9.63 17.98 -6.00
C SER A 385 -10.48 16.79 -6.45
N ASN A 386 -11.77 17.03 -6.64
CA ASN A 386 -12.75 16.05 -7.08
C ASN A 386 -12.80 14.79 -6.20
N VAL A 387 -12.74 15.00 -4.88
CA VAL A 387 -12.75 13.91 -3.88
C VAL A 387 -14.16 13.34 -3.73
N ALA A 388 -14.28 12.02 -3.56
CA ALA A 388 -15.55 11.35 -3.30
C ALA A 388 -16.22 11.88 -2.02
N PRO A 389 -17.55 12.01 -2.00
CA PRO A 389 -18.23 12.69 -0.90
C PRO A 389 -18.45 11.80 0.33
N ALA A 390 -18.23 10.49 0.24
CA ALA A 390 -18.70 9.55 1.27
C ALA A 390 -17.99 9.70 2.62
N HIS A 391 -16.68 10.00 2.64
CA HIS A 391 -15.89 9.81 3.85
C HIS A 391 -15.25 11.08 4.43
N GLY A 392 -14.78 12.02 3.61
CA GLY A 392 -13.98 13.16 4.09
C GLY A 392 -12.60 12.74 4.62
N ILE A 393 -11.93 13.62 5.36
CA ILE A 393 -10.78 13.25 6.20
C ILE A 393 -11.32 12.43 7.36
N LEU A 394 -10.75 11.25 7.62
CA LEU A 394 -11.23 10.32 8.62
C LEU A 394 -10.12 9.98 9.62
N ILE A 395 -10.29 10.37 10.89
CA ILE A 395 -9.32 10.11 11.98
C ILE A 395 -10.07 9.39 13.09
N VAL A 396 -9.88 8.06 13.19
CA VAL A 396 -10.73 7.21 14.03
C VAL A 396 -9.91 6.27 14.89
N GLY A 397 -9.88 6.56 16.20
CA GLY A 397 -9.46 5.62 17.23
C GLY A 397 -10.57 4.64 17.59
N ILE A 398 -10.50 4.05 18.77
CA ILE A 398 -11.53 3.15 19.33
C ILE A 398 -11.81 3.51 20.79
N PRO A 399 -12.95 3.09 21.35
CA PRO A 399 -13.26 3.33 22.77
C PRO A 399 -12.10 2.90 23.69
N GLY A 400 -11.65 3.81 24.53
CA GLY A 400 -10.54 3.58 25.47
C GLY A 400 -9.13 3.69 24.87
N SER A 401 -8.98 3.81 23.54
CA SER A 401 -7.68 3.99 22.89
C SER A 401 -7.75 5.10 21.84
N ARG A 402 -7.15 6.24 22.14
CA ARG A 402 -7.18 7.43 21.28
C ARG A 402 -5.98 7.50 20.37
N ILE A 403 -6.19 8.08 19.19
CA ILE A 403 -5.11 8.59 18.35
C ILE A 403 -4.66 9.92 18.97
N GLU A 404 -3.36 10.12 19.19
CA GLU A 404 -2.85 11.28 19.91
C GLU A 404 -1.97 12.16 19.02
N ASP A 405 -1.98 13.47 19.30
CA ASP A 405 -1.07 14.46 18.69
C ASP A 405 -1.10 14.46 17.17
N VAL A 406 -2.27 14.73 16.58
CA VAL A 406 -2.44 14.85 15.12
C VAL A 406 -2.52 16.32 14.73
N SER A 407 -1.67 16.72 13.79
CA SER A 407 -1.67 18.06 13.22
C SER A 407 -1.92 18.02 11.71
N LEU A 408 -2.92 18.78 11.25
CA LEU A 408 -3.23 19.01 9.86
C LEU A 408 -3.00 20.49 9.53
N SER A 409 -2.12 20.82 8.57
CA SER A 409 -1.81 22.21 8.27
C SER A 409 -1.65 22.51 6.79
N ASN A 410 -2.07 23.71 6.37
CA ASN A 410 -1.98 24.18 5.00
C ASN A 410 -2.60 23.17 4.00
N ILE A 411 -3.89 22.87 4.17
CA ILE A 411 -4.64 21.87 3.42
C ILE A 411 -5.78 22.53 2.64
N LEU A 412 -5.91 22.21 1.36
CA LEU A 412 -7.06 22.57 0.53
C LEU A 412 -7.66 21.31 -0.09
N ILE A 413 -8.91 20.99 0.25
CA ILE A 413 -9.62 19.84 -0.31
C ILE A 413 -10.97 20.27 -0.89
N GLU A 414 -11.23 19.88 -2.13
CA GLU A 414 -12.51 20.05 -2.79
C GLU A 414 -13.20 18.70 -2.99
N TYR A 415 -14.34 18.53 -2.32
CA TYR A 415 -15.19 17.34 -2.41
C TYR A 415 -16.30 17.54 -3.44
N ARG A 416 -16.79 16.46 -4.02
CA ARG A 416 -17.94 16.50 -4.93
C ARG A 416 -19.24 16.97 -4.25
N GLY A 417 -19.36 16.78 -2.94
CA GLY A 417 -20.55 17.13 -2.16
C GLY A 417 -21.78 16.32 -2.53
N GLY A 418 -22.96 16.81 -2.12
CA GLY A 418 -24.25 16.18 -2.43
C GLY A 418 -24.80 15.28 -1.32
N GLY A 419 -24.24 15.34 -0.11
CA GLY A 419 -24.72 14.60 1.05
C GLY A 419 -26.08 15.11 1.55
N THR A 420 -26.86 14.24 2.18
CA THR A 420 -28.25 14.49 2.60
C THR A 420 -28.37 14.75 4.09
N LYS A 421 -29.55 15.23 4.53
CA LYS A 421 -29.87 15.38 5.97
C LYS A 421 -29.97 14.05 6.70
N GLU A 422 -30.40 13.00 6.01
CA GLU A 422 -30.49 11.64 6.53
C GLU A 422 -29.09 11.09 6.81
N GLU A 423 -28.14 11.36 5.92
CA GLU A 423 -26.74 11.00 6.12
C GLU A 423 -26.11 11.78 7.27
N ALA A 424 -26.45 13.05 7.45
CA ALA A 424 -26.01 13.85 8.60
C ALA A 424 -26.46 13.26 9.95
N ALA A 425 -27.63 12.64 9.99
CA ALA A 425 -28.20 12.01 11.19
C ALA A 425 -27.72 10.57 11.42
N ARG A 426 -26.95 10.02 10.52
CA ARG A 426 -26.52 8.61 10.59
C ARG A 426 -25.54 8.40 11.73
N ALA A 427 -25.76 7.33 12.51
CA ALA A 427 -24.76 6.84 13.46
C ALA A 427 -23.60 6.18 12.70
N VAL A 428 -22.39 6.61 12.96
CA VAL A 428 -21.18 6.00 12.41
C VAL A 428 -20.77 4.83 13.31
N PRO A 429 -20.64 3.59 12.81
CA PRO A 429 -20.28 2.43 13.63
C PRO A 429 -18.84 2.53 14.14
N GLU A 430 -18.47 1.78 15.17
CA GLU A 430 -17.11 1.79 15.76
C GLU A 430 -16.13 0.93 14.95
N GLU A 431 -16.57 -0.19 14.42
CA GLU A 431 -15.76 -1.12 13.60
C GLU A 431 -14.40 -1.48 14.24
N GLU A 432 -14.37 -1.68 15.57
CA GLU A 432 -13.15 -1.82 16.35
C GLU A 432 -12.23 -2.95 15.88
N LYS A 433 -12.84 -4.09 15.54
CA LYS A 433 -12.16 -5.34 15.19
C LYS A 433 -12.17 -5.65 13.70
N GLU A 434 -12.87 -4.83 12.94
CA GLU A 434 -13.05 -5.05 11.51
C GLU A 434 -11.80 -4.67 10.70
N TYR A 435 -11.78 -5.11 9.45
CA TYR A 435 -10.75 -4.71 8.50
C TYR A 435 -10.78 -3.18 8.31
N PRO A 436 -9.64 -2.47 8.43
CA PRO A 436 -9.61 -1.01 8.51
C PRO A 436 -9.76 -0.35 7.13
N GLU A 437 -10.95 -0.32 6.60
CA GLU A 437 -11.26 0.40 5.36
C GLU A 437 -12.33 1.46 5.61
N PRO A 438 -12.22 2.69 5.05
CA PRO A 438 -13.22 3.74 5.21
C PRO A 438 -14.62 3.29 4.87
N GLY A 439 -14.79 2.43 3.86
CA GLY A 439 -16.08 1.90 3.43
C GLY A 439 -16.83 1.10 4.51
N ARG A 440 -16.14 0.59 5.54
CA ARG A 440 -16.78 -0.09 6.67
C ARG A 440 -17.63 0.84 7.51
N PHE A 441 -17.23 2.09 7.63
CA PHE A 441 -18.01 3.10 8.34
C PHE A 441 -19.26 3.56 7.56
N GLY A 442 -19.36 3.19 6.27
CA GLY A 442 -20.39 3.70 5.36
C GLY A 442 -20.24 5.20 5.11
N THR A 443 -21.28 5.86 4.61
CA THR A 443 -21.27 7.33 4.45
C THR A 443 -21.19 7.99 5.81
N ILE A 444 -20.18 8.86 5.99
CA ILE A 444 -19.92 9.56 7.25
C ILE A 444 -20.89 10.72 7.45
N SER A 445 -21.21 11.03 8.71
CA SER A 445 -22.15 12.09 9.09
C SER A 445 -21.60 13.52 8.88
N SER A 446 -20.39 13.71 8.41
CA SER A 446 -19.80 14.99 7.97
C SER A 446 -19.14 14.83 6.59
N TRP A 447 -19.04 15.92 5.82
CA TRP A 447 -18.48 15.82 4.47
C TRP A 447 -16.98 16.13 4.41
N GLY A 448 -16.45 16.92 5.33
CA GLY A 448 -15.06 17.39 5.27
C GLY A 448 -14.11 16.66 6.20
N LEU A 449 -14.43 16.56 7.49
CA LEU A 449 -13.63 15.87 8.49
C LEU A 449 -14.52 15.20 9.54
N PHE A 450 -14.18 13.96 9.87
CA PHE A 450 -14.70 13.23 11.02
C PHE A 450 -13.55 12.75 11.90
N ALA A 451 -13.55 13.17 13.16
CA ALA A 451 -12.57 12.71 14.15
C ALA A 451 -13.28 12.08 15.35
N ARG A 452 -12.89 10.85 15.70
CA ARG A 452 -13.43 10.16 16.85
C ARG A 452 -12.36 9.41 17.63
N HIS A 453 -12.46 9.47 18.98
CA HIS A 453 -11.45 8.92 19.89
C HIS A 453 -10.07 9.48 19.59
N VAL A 454 -9.95 10.81 19.65
CA VAL A 454 -8.71 11.54 19.36
C VAL A 454 -8.34 12.44 20.55
N LYS A 455 -7.04 12.61 20.76
CA LYS A 455 -6.50 13.54 21.76
C LYS A 455 -5.46 14.45 21.11
N ASN A 456 -5.55 15.75 21.38
CA ASN A 456 -4.72 16.81 20.80
C ASN A 456 -4.79 16.83 19.26
N LEU A 457 -5.93 17.26 18.72
CA LEU A 457 -6.13 17.50 17.29
C LEU A 457 -5.91 18.97 16.96
N SER A 458 -4.98 19.29 16.08
CA SER A 458 -4.75 20.64 15.58
C SER A 458 -5.07 20.77 14.10
N LEU A 459 -5.87 21.77 13.73
CA LEU A 459 -6.12 22.18 12.35
C LEU A 459 -5.64 23.63 12.16
N ASP A 460 -4.69 23.85 11.26
CA ASP A 460 -4.15 25.17 10.97
C ASP A 460 -4.16 25.44 9.46
N HIS A 461 -4.82 26.55 9.02
CA HIS A 461 -4.97 26.88 7.60
C HIS A 461 -5.55 25.73 6.77
N VAL A 462 -6.69 25.17 7.20
CA VAL A 462 -7.39 24.09 6.51
C VAL A 462 -8.62 24.64 5.80
N GLU A 463 -8.67 24.52 4.48
CA GLU A 463 -9.82 24.89 3.67
C GLU A 463 -10.49 23.67 3.06
N LEU A 464 -11.78 23.50 3.35
CA LEU A 464 -12.62 22.41 2.85
C LEU A 464 -13.75 23.02 2.01
N ARG A 465 -13.94 22.51 0.79
CA ARG A 465 -14.93 22.99 -0.17
C ARG A 465 -15.77 21.85 -0.72
N THR A 466 -16.97 22.16 -1.19
CA THR A 466 -17.83 21.23 -1.92
C THR A 466 -18.24 21.81 -3.28
N GLN A 467 -18.29 20.99 -4.33
CA GLN A 467 -18.77 21.38 -5.66
C GLN A 467 -20.29 21.50 -5.71
N LYS A 468 -21.00 20.72 -4.91
CA LYS A 468 -22.46 20.74 -4.76
C LYS A 468 -22.80 20.95 -3.30
N GLU A 469 -23.98 21.52 -3.02
CA GLU A 469 -24.47 21.61 -1.64
C GLU A 469 -24.42 20.25 -0.96
N ASP A 470 -23.99 20.26 0.29
CA ASP A 470 -23.95 19.08 1.16
C ASP A 470 -24.64 19.42 2.47
N PHE A 471 -25.65 18.65 2.83
CA PHE A 471 -26.47 18.92 4.01
C PHE A 471 -25.95 18.25 5.29
N ARG A 472 -24.76 17.67 5.23
CA ARG A 472 -24.03 17.24 6.42
C ARG A 472 -23.18 18.40 6.95
N PRO A 473 -22.86 18.45 8.25
CA PRO A 473 -21.88 19.39 8.78
C PRO A 473 -20.52 19.19 8.11
N ALA A 474 -19.71 20.25 8.07
CA ALA A 474 -18.38 20.15 7.49
C ALA A 474 -17.46 19.31 8.37
N ILE A 475 -17.53 19.48 9.68
CA ILE A 475 -16.65 18.83 10.66
C ILE A 475 -17.50 18.21 11.77
N ASN A 476 -17.18 16.98 12.13
CA ASN A 476 -17.79 16.30 13.26
C ASN A 476 -16.69 15.74 14.18
N LEU A 477 -16.71 16.17 15.45
CA LEU A 477 -15.81 15.68 16.50
C LEU A 477 -16.63 14.86 17.50
N ASP A 478 -16.22 13.62 17.77
CA ASP A 478 -16.91 12.68 18.65
C ASP A 478 -15.91 12.02 19.61
N ASP A 479 -16.04 12.23 20.92
CA ASP A 479 -15.06 11.82 21.94
C ASP A 479 -13.63 12.32 21.62
N VAL A 480 -13.48 13.65 21.58
CA VAL A 480 -12.20 14.33 21.33
C VAL A 480 -11.76 15.10 22.57
N VAL A 481 -10.49 14.94 22.94
CA VAL A 481 -9.87 15.68 24.06
C VAL A 481 -8.79 16.61 23.51
N GLY A 482 -9.06 17.92 23.57
CA GLY A 482 -8.18 18.94 23.00
C GLY A 482 -8.30 19.01 21.46
N ALA A 483 -9.04 20.02 20.99
CA ALA A 483 -9.11 20.35 19.57
C ALA A 483 -8.85 21.85 19.40
N ASP A 484 -7.87 22.19 18.57
CA ASP A 484 -7.45 23.55 18.30
C ASP A 484 -7.54 23.84 16.80
N PHE A 485 -8.40 24.81 16.43
CA PHE A 485 -8.66 25.21 15.06
C PHE A 485 -8.23 26.67 14.85
N ASP A 486 -7.27 26.89 13.96
CA ASP A 486 -6.88 28.24 13.54
C ASP A 486 -6.97 28.35 12.02
N HIS A 487 -7.61 29.43 11.53
CA HIS A 487 -7.82 29.67 10.11
C HIS A 487 -8.49 28.48 9.35
N VAL A 488 -9.41 27.78 10.00
CA VAL A 488 -10.19 26.71 9.36
C VAL A 488 -11.37 27.32 8.61
N LYS A 489 -11.45 27.04 7.31
CA LYS A 489 -12.52 27.53 6.45
C LYS A 489 -13.30 26.38 5.84
N ALA A 490 -14.57 26.25 6.22
CA ALA A 490 -15.50 25.30 5.64
C ALA A 490 -16.88 25.97 5.60
N VAL A 491 -17.48 26.04 4.41
CA VAL A 491 -18.78 26.71 4.23
C VAL A 491 -19.86 25.63 4.03
N PRO A 492 -20.67 25.34 5.04
CA PRO A 492 -21.77 24.40 4.91
C PRO A 492 -22.94 24.99 4.11
N ALA A 493 -23.91 24.14 3.73
CA ALA A 493 -25.18 24.58 3.16
C ALA A 493 -25.97 25.44 4.17
N ALA A 494 -26.89 26.28 3.68
CA ALA A 494 -27.68 27.17 4.52
C ALA A 494 -28.45 26.38 5.62
N GLY A 495 -28.28 26.80 6.88
CA GLY A 495 -28.91 26.18 8.04
C GLY A 495 -28.27 24.87 8.51
N VAL A 496 -27.12 24.50 7.97
CA VAL A 496 -26.30 23.37 8.42
C VAL A 496 -25.15 23.89 9.29
N PRO A 497 -24.84 23.28 10.45
CA PRO A 497 -23.73 23.71 11.29
C PRO A 497 -22.38 23.44 10.61
N THR A 498 -21.41 24.31 10.85
CA THR A 498 -20.03 24.09 10.37
C THR A 498 -19.36 22.96 11.15
N VAL A 499 -19.49 22.97 12.48
CA VAL A 499 -18.87 22.00 13.38
C VAL A 499 -19.94 21.40 14.29
N VAL A 500 -19.88 20.09 14.50
CA VAL A 500 -20.63 19.37 15.53
C VAL A 500 -19.67 18.80 16.55
N LEU A 501 -19.92 19.09 17.81
CA LEU A 501 -19.15 18.59 18.96
C LEU A 501 -19.99 17.58 19.72
N LYS A 502 -19.48 16.36 19.92
CA LYS A 502 -20.08 15.32 20.77
C LYS A 502 -19.02 14.79 21.74
N ASN A 503 -19.30 14.85 23.03
CA ASN A 503 -18.34 14.42 24.06
C ASN A 503 -16.93 15.02 23.86
N VAL A 504 -16.85 16.33 23.61
CA VAL A 504 -15.59 17.03 23.34
C VAL A 504 -15.16 17.78 24.60
N ASP A 505 -13.92 17.56 25.02
CA ASP A 505 -13.31 18.26 26.15
C ASP A 505 -12.14 19.13 25.67
N GLY A 506 -12.25 20.44 25.84
CA GLY A 506 -11.25 21.40 25.37
C GLY A 506 -11.32 21.65 23.86
N PHE A 507 -12.22 22.54 23.44
CA PHE A 507 -12.31 22.98 22.05
C PHE A 507 -12.00 24.47 21.93
N VAL A 508 -11.15 24.82 20.98
CA VAL A 508 -10.79 26.21 20.65
C VAL A 508 -10.90 26.40 19.13
N ALA A 509 -11.50 27.51 18.70
CA ALA A 509 -11.51 27.94 17.31
C ALA A 509 -11.21 29.43 17.23
N HIS A 510 -10.22 29.80 16.43
CA HIS A 510 -9.79 31.17 16.21
C HIS A 510 -9.69 31.50 14.73
N ASN A 511 -10.03 32.73 14.36
CA ASN A 511 -9.84 33.24 12.99
C ASN A 511 -10.49 32.33 11.91
N CYS A 512 -11.54 31.58 12.23
CA CYS A 512 -12.18 30.61 11.34
C CYS A 512 -13.34 31.28 10.58
N PRO A 513 -13.23 31.55 9.26
CA PRO A 513 -14.30 32.18 8.50
C PRO A 513 -15.61 31.38 8.56
N GLY A 514 -16.69 32.02 9.02
CA GLY A 514 -18.01 31.39 9.17
C GLY A 514 -18.23 30.66 10.50
N LEU A 515 -17.22 30.62 11.37
CA LEU A 515 -17.32 30.11 12.74
C LEU A 515 -16.80 31.23 13.66
N PRO A 516 -17.60 31.74 14.62
CA PRO A 516 -17.14 32.76 15.57
C PRO A 516 -16.04 32.17 16.47
N ASP A 517 -15.12 33.03 16.93
CA ASP A 517 -14.11 32.63 17.91
C ASP A 517 -14.79 31.96 19.10
N THR A 518 -14.42 30.74 19.33
CA THR A 518 -15.10 29.85 20.26
C THR A 518 -14.09 29.16 21.19
N ARG A 519 -14.41 29.12 22.49
CA ARG A 519 -13.62 28.40 23.48
C ARG A 519 -14.53 27.58 24.39
N ARG A 520 -14.19 26.32 24.58
CA ARG A 520 -14.88 25.39 25.50
C ARG A 520 -13.85 24.74 26.41
N ASP A 521 -13.74 25.25 27.63
CA ASP A 521 -12.80 24.74 28.63
C ASP A 521 -13.43 23.61 29.49
N ARG A 522 -14.66 23.23 29.23
CA ARG A 522 -15.38 22.14 29.92
C ARG A 522 -15.94 21.16 28.88
N PRO A 523 -16.12 19.89 29.26
CA PRO A 523 -16.69 18.90 28.35
C PRO A 523 -18.05 19.33 27.80
N VAL A 524 -18.20 19.19 26.50
CA VAL A 524 -19.44 19.46 25.75
C VAL A 524 -20.05 18.13 25.33
N ALA A 525 -21.26 17.84 25.80
CA ALA A 525 -21.95 16.59 25.46
C ALA A 525 -22.47 16.57 24.01
N ASP A 526 -23.10 17.69 23.57
CA ASP A 526 -23.62 17.88 22.21
C ASP A 526 -23.76 19.40 21.94
N GLU A 527 -23.11 19.89 20.90
CA GLU A 527 -23.20 21.29 20.46
C GLU A 527 -23.03 21.39 18.94
N LYS A 528 -23.76 22.32 18.33
CA LYS A 528 -23.70 22.65 16.90
C LYS A 528 -23.25 24.10 16.73
N LEU A 529 -22.15 24.29 16.05
CA LEU A 529 -21.52 25.60 15.83
C LEU A 529 -21.58 25.99 14.35
#